data_44361a04e406e39f72be0157e2ea0ebf
#
_entry.id   44361a04e406e39f72be0157e2ea0ebf
#
_cell.length_a   1.000
_cell.length_b   1.000
_cell.length_c   1.000
_cell.angle_alpha   90.00
_cell.angle_beta   90.00
_cell.angle_gamma   90.00
#
_symmetry.space_group_name_H-M   'P 1'
#
loop_
_entity.id
_entity.type
_entity.pdbx_description
1 polymer ?
#
loop_
_entity_poly.entity_id
_entity_poly.type
_entity_poly.pdbx_seq_one_letter_code
_entity_poly.pdbx_strand_id
1 'polypeptide(L)'
;MELWQRTVRFGSSTFVLTQRRRERVITRSVDLCNAESIQLLENAGVNFKAHASKGIESRRFGELITMSGLVLSPSITWISFHGIYDFAYLLRILIGCDLPSSMTDFESLMRIFFPHVYDVKAMIMDCKDLNDSLNRVAQQTQ
;
A
#
# COMPACT_ATOMS: atom_id res chain seq x y z
N MET A 1 -16.72 22.27 6.03
CA MET A 1 -16.10 20.93 6.17
C MET A 1 -16.96 19.99 5.35
N GLU A 2 -16.64 19.84 4.06
CA GLU A 2 -17.44 19.04 3.13
C GLU A 2 -17.04 17.57 3.22
N LEU A 3 -18.00 16.72 3.58
CA LEU A 3 -17.90 15.28 3.47
C LEU A 3 -18.33 14.87 2.06
N TRP A 4 -17.43 14.26 1.31
CA TRP A 4 -17.80 13.59 0.06
C TRP A 4 -18.06 12.13 0.34
N GLN A 5 -19.22 11.65 -0.02
CA GLN A 5 -19.54 10.22 -0.04
C GLN A 5 -19.50 9.73 -1.49
N ARG A 6 -18.70 8.73 -1.76
CA ARG A 6 -18.68 8.06 -3.05
C ARG A 6 -19.10 6.61 -2.87
N THR A 7 -20.20 6.25 -3.51
CA THR A 7 -20.66 4.87 -3.56
C THR A 7 -19.97 4.16 -4.72
N VAL A 8 -19.24 3.09 -4.42
CA VAL A 8 -18.61 2.25 -5.44
C VAL A 8 -19.27 0.88 -5.40
N ARG A 9 -19.79 0.43 -6.55
CA ARG A 9 -20.41 -0.88 -6.71
C ARG A 9 -19.45 -1.81 -7.45
N PHE A 10 -19.21 -2.98 -6.87
CA PHE A 10 -18.50 -4.06 -7.52
C PHE A 10 -19.37 -5.34 -7.41
N GLY A 11 -19.95 -5.76 -8.52
CA GLY A 11 -20.89 -6.87 -8.53
C GLY A 11 -22.09 -6.64 -7.61
N SER A 12 -22.34 -7.55 -6.68
CA SER A 12 -23.40 -7.45 -5.66
C SER A 12 -23.03 -6.61 -4.44
N SER A 13 -21.75 -6.27 -4.26
CA SER A 13 -21.26 -5.56 -3.10
C SER A 13 -21.26 -4.06 -3.34
N THR A 14 -21.82 -3.30 -2.39
CA THR A 14 -21.85 -1.83 -2.41
C THR A 14 -20.99 -1.30 -1.27
N PHE A 15 -19.95 -0.55 -1.59
CA PHE A 15 -19.10 0.11 -0.61
C PHE A 15 -19.38 1.61 -0.62
N VAL A 16 -19.61 2.17 0.56
CA VAL A 16 -19.75 3.62 0.74
C VAL A 16 -18.41 4.15 1.27
N LEU A 17 -17.69 4.82 0.41
CA LEU A 17 -16.42 5.45 0.77
C LEU A 17 -16.71 6.86 1.31
N THR A 18 -16.48 7.06 2.61
CA THR A 18 -16.64 8.38 3.25
C THR A 18 -15.26 9.02 3.38
N GLN A 19 -15.04 10.10 2.66
CA GLN A 19 -13.77 10.81 2.66
C GLN A 19 -13.80 12.00 3.62
N ARG A 20 -12.98 11.99 4.66
CA ARG A 20 -12.60 13.22 5.38
C ARG A 20 -11.43 13.86 4.63
N ARG A 21 -11.66 15.10 4.16
CA ARG A 21 -10.62 15.92 3.54
C ARG A 21 -9.50 16.20 4.53
N ARG A 22 -8.39 15.47 4.43
CA ARG A 22 -7.09 15.88 4.97
C ARG A 22 -6.05 15.70 3.88
N GLU A 23 -5.72 16.81 3.24
CA GLU A 23 -4.52 16.93 2.44
C GLU A 23 -3.32 16.69 3.35
N ARG A 24 -2.58 15.59 3.11
CA ARG A 24 -1.31 15.38 3.81
C ARG A 24 -0.27 14.82 2.86
N VAL A 25 0.68 15.69 2.56
CA VAL A 25 2.06 15.26 2.31
C VAL A 25 2.61 14.80 3.67
N ILE A 26 3.28 13.65 3.73
CA ILE A 26 3.95 13.21 4.96
C ILE A 26 4.97 14.27 5.34
N THR A 27 4.63 15.08 6.33
CA THR A 27 5.52 16.07 6.90
C THR A 27 5.91 15.63 8.31
N ARG A 28 7.21 15.56 8.56
CA ARG A 28 7.83 15.17 9.83
C ARG A 28 7.22 15.87 11.07
N SER A 29 6.53 16.98 10.88
CA SER A 29 5.95 17.80 11.95
C SER A 29 4.49 17.45 12.29
N VAL A 30 3.79 16.64 11.50
CA VAL A 30 2.33 16.40 11.63
C VAL A 30 1.97 14.93 11.73
N ASP A 31 2.82 14.03 11.22
CA ASP A 31 2.55 12.60 11.21
C ASP A 31 3.27 11.90 12.37
N LEU A 32 2.59 10.92 12.97
CA LEU A 32 3.21 10.04 13.95
C LEU A 32 4.32 9.25 13.28
N CYS A 33 5.55 9.48 13.67
CA CYS A 33 6.71 8.80 13.13
C CYS A 33 7.67 8.37 14.25
N ASN A 34 8.34 7.23 14.04
CA ASN A 34 9.41 6.78 14.90
C ASN A 34 10.72 7.47 14.47
N ALA A 35 11.38 8.17 15.41
CA ALA A 35 12.59 8.93 15.14
C ALA A 35 13.75 8.05 14.64
N GLU A 36 13.88 6.83 15.15
CA GLU A 36 14.91 5.86 14.74
C GLU A 36 14.69 5.41 13.29
N SER A 37 13.43 5.14 12.91
CA SER A 37 13.09 4.78 11.54
C SER A 37 13.36 5.91 10.55
N ILE A 38 13.06 7.16 10.92
CA ILE A 38 13.38 8.33 10.12
C ILE A 38 14.89 8.47 9.93
N GLN A 39 15.67 8.35 11.01
CA GLN A 39 17.12 8.41 10.95
C GLN A 39 17.70 7.32 10.01
N LEU A 40 17.18 6.10 10.10
CA LEU A 40 17.59 4.99 9.24
C LEU A 40 17.32 5.29 7.76
N LEU A 41 16.17 5.84 7.44
CA LEU A 41 15.82 6.23 6.08
C LEU A 41 16.67 7.40 5.57
N GLU A 42 16.95 8.41 6.41
CA GLU A 42 17.88 9.52 6.08
C GLU A 42 19.29 8.99 5.79
N ASN A 43 19.80 8.07 6.62
CA ASN A 43 21.08 7.41 6.41
C ASN A 43 21.13 6.57 5.12
N ALA A 44 19.98 6.00 4.71
CA ALA A 44 19.82 5.30 3.45
C ALA A 44 19.64 6.24 2.23
N GLY A 45 19.73 7.57 2.42
CA GLY A 45 19.69 8.57 1.34
C GLY A 45 18.30 9.12 1.04
N VAL A 46 17.28 8.84 1.86
CA VAL A 46 15.94 9.42 1.68
C VAL A 46 15.96 10.90 2.06
N ASN A 47 15.59 11.76 1.12
CA ASN A 47 15.55 13.21 1.32
C ASN A 47 14.10 13.67 1.57
N PHE A 48 13.67 13.71 2.83
CA PHE A 48 12.31 14.13 3.21
C PHE A 48 11.96 15.56 2.81
N LYS A 49 12.94 16.48 2.77
CA LYS A 49 12.72 17.87 2.33
C LYS A 49 12.42 17.94 0.83
N ALA A 50 13.10 17.11 0.03
CA ALA A 50 12.81 17.00 -1.39
C ALA A 50 11.44 16.34 -1.62
N HIS A 51 11.08 15.32 -0.84
CA HIS A 51 9.77 14.67 -0.92
C HIS A 51 8.65 15.66 -0.56
N ALA A 52 8.83 16.48 0.47
CA ALA A 52 7.83 17.48 0.85
C ALA A 52 7.61 18.57 -0.21
N SER A 53 8.64 18.91 -0.98
CA SER A 53 8.58 20.01 -1.96
C SER A 53 8.32 19.55 -3.41
N LYS A 54 8.70 18.31 -3.76
CA LYS A 54 8.63 17.76 -5.13
C LYS A 54 7.89 16.44 -5.23
N GLY A 55 7.48 15.86 -4.09
CA GLY A 55 6.73 14.61 -4.03
C GLY A 55 5.32 14.77 -4.60
N ILE A 56 4.71 13.64 -4.92
CA ILE A 56 3.31 13.57 -5.34
C ILE A 56 2.44 13.46 -4.09
N GLU A 57 1.38 14.24 -4.04
CA GLU A 57 0.38 14.15 -2.98
C GLU A 57 -0.31 12.78 -3.04
N SER A 58 -0.55 12.14 -1.87
CA SER A 58 -1.02 10.74 -1.77
C SER A 58 -2.32 10.48 -2.54
N ARG A 59 -3.26 11.42 -2.51
CA ARG A 59 -4.52 11.32 -3.26
C ARG A 59 -4.25 11.32 -4.76
N ARG A 60 -3.40 12.24 -5.23
CA ARG A 60 -3.04 12.32 -6.64
C ARG A 60 -2.31 11.05 -7.11
N PHE A 61 -1.45 10.51 -6.26
CA PHE A 61 -0.80 9.22 -6.52
C PHE A 61 -1.84 8.09 -6.65
N GLY A 62 -2.82 8.01 -5.73
CA GLY A 62 -3.90 7.04 -5.80
C GLY A 62 -4.73 7.14 -7.08
N GLU A 63 -5.06 8.37 -7.52
CA GLU A 63 -5.74 8.62 -8.79
C GLU A 63 -4.91 8.12 -9.99
N LEU A 64 -3.62 8.44 -10.02
CA LEU A 64 -2.72 8.03 -11.11
C LEU A 64 -2.57 6.51 -11.18
N ILE A 65 -2.35 5.84 -10.06
CA ILE A 65 -2.26 4.37 -9.99
C ILE A 65 -3.57 3.72 -10.46
N THR A 66 -4.71 4.24 -10.05
CA THR A 66 -6.01 3.72 -10.47
C THR A 66 -6.22 3.88 -11.98
N MET A 67 -5.81 5.00 -12.54
CA MET A 67 -5.91 5.27 -13.99
C MET A 67 -4.86 4.52 -14.82
N SER A 68 -3.78 4.08 -14.23
CA SER A 68 -2.68 3.42 -14.95
C SER A 68 -3.01 1.99 -15.42
N GLY A 69 -4.08 1.38 -14.87
CA GLY A 69 -4.42 -0.03 -15.11
C GLY A 69 -3.55 -1.03 -14.34
N LEU A 70 -2.71 -0.58 -13.42
CA LEU A 70 -1.90 -1.45 -12.56
C LEU A 70 -2.72 -2.13 -11.48
N VAL A 71 -3.79 -1.49 -11.02
CA VAL A 71 -4.75 -2.04 -10.05
C VAL A 71 -6.08 -2.32 -10.72
N LEU A 72 -6.96 -3.09 -10.08
CA LEU A 72 -8.27 -3.48 -10.60
C LEU A 72 -8.21 -4.28 -11.91
N SER A 73 -7.05 -4.78 -12.28
CA SER A 73 -6.81 -5.48 -13.55
C SER A 73 -6.41 -6.93 -13.33
N PRO A 74 -7.18 -7.90 -13.87
CA PRO A 74 -6.82 -9.31 -13.79
C PRO A 74 -5.61 -9.71 -14.65
N SER A 75 -5.13 -8.81 -15.51
CA SER A 75 -3.92 -9.07 -16.33
C SER A 75 -2.64 -8.72 -15.58
N ILE A 76 -2.71 -8.07 -14.43
CA ILE A 76 -1.53 -7.68 -13.64
C ILE A 76 -1.35 -8.64 -12.48
N THR A 77 -0.14 -9.15 -12.36
CA THR A 77 0.30 -9.96 -11.22
C THR A 77 1.26 -9.15 -10.38
N TRP A 78 0.95 -9.03 -9.11
CA TRP A 78 1.80 -8.38 -8.11
C TRP A 78 2.64 -9.45 -7.39
N ILE A 79 3.92 -9.18 -7.26
CA ILE A 79 4.85 -10.04 -6.51
C ILE A 79 5.42 -9.22 -5.37
N SER A 80 5.36 -9.77 -4.16
CA SER A 80 5.86 -9.13 -2.94
C SER A 80 6.74 -10.09 -2.13
N PHE A 81 7.43 -9.54 -1.16
CA PHE A 81 8.14 -10.30 -0.13
C PHE A 81 7.74 -9.77 1.23
N HIS A 82 6.84 -10.48 1.92
CA HIS A 82 6.25 -10.07 3.19
C HIS A 82 5.47 -8.74 3.09
N GLY A 83 4.75 -8.56 1.97
CA GLY A 83 4.21 -7.26 1.54
C GLY A 83 2.82 -6.91 2.05
N ILE A 84 2.24 -7.63 3.03
CA ILE A 84 0.87 -7.38 3.49
C ILE A 84 0.66 -5.93 3.97
N TYR A 85 1.63 -5.37 4.69
CA TYR A 85 1.57 -3.99 5.17
C TYR A 85 1.72 -2.98 4.04
N ASP A 86 2.58 -3.26 3.05
CA ASP A 86 2.77 -2.40 1.88
C ASP A 86 1.48 -2.31 1.07
N PHE A 87 0.81 -3.44 0.84
CA PHE A 87 -0.50 -3.48 0.19
C PHE A 87 -1.58 -2.79 1.02
N ALA A 88 -1.57 -2.93 2.35
CA ALA A 88 -2.52 -2.25 3.23
C ALA A 88 -2.37 -0.71 3.11
N TYR A 89 -1.15 -0.19 3.14
CA TYR A 89 -0.90 1.24 2.93
C TYR A 89 -1.30 1.69 1.53
N LEU A 90 -0.95 0.92 0.50
CA LEU A 90 -1.33 1.23 -0.87
C LEU A 90 -2.86 1.21 -1.04
N LEU A 91 -3.54 0.20 -0.50
CA LEU A 91 -4.99 0.10 -0.53
C LEU A 91 -5.64 1.31 0.16
N ARG A 92 -5.14 1.73 1.33
CA ARG A 92 -5.63 2.93 2.02
C ARG A 92 -5.52 4.19 1.16
N ILE A 93 -4.44 4.34 0.41
CA ILE A 93 -4.26 5.46 -0.53
C ILE A 93 -5.28 5.36 -1.67
N LEU A 94 -5.48 4.17 -2.22
CA LEU A 94 -6.39 3.95 -3.35
C LEU A 94 -7.86 4.19 -2.99
N ILE A 95 -8.29 3.73 -1.80
CA ILE A 95 -9.66 3.94 -1.33
C ILE A 95 -9.90 5.34 -0.75
N GLY A 96 -8.83 6.04 -0.35
CA GLY A 96 -8.88 7.40 0.20
C GLY A 96 -9.54 7.53 1.57
N CYS A 97 -9.74 6.43 2.29
CA CYS A 97 -10.33 6.38 3.64
C CYS A 97 -9.61 5.34 4.51
N ASP A 98 -10.02 5.21 5.77
CA ASP A 98 -9.46 4.21 6.66
C ASP A 98 -9.82 2.79 6.19
N LEU A 99 -8.91 1.86 6.44
CA LEU A 99 -9.10 0.45 6.11
C LEU A 99 -10.25 -0.14 6.93
N PRO A 100 -10.95 -1.17 6.41
CA PRO A 100 -11.94 -1.89 7.18
C PRO A 100 -11.36 -2.47 8.47
N SER A 101 -12.15 -2.47 9.54
CA SER A 101 -11.79 -3.13 10.81
C SER A 101 -11.93 -4.65 10.75
N SER A 102 -12.75 -5.15 9.81
CA SER A 102 -12.95 -6.57 9.57
C SER A 102 -11.89 -7.10 8.59
N MET A 103 -11.25 -8.21 8.94
CA MET A 103 -10.28 -8.88 8.06
C MET A 103 -10.94 -9.38 6.77
N THR A 104 -12.17 -9.89 6.85
CA THR A 104 -12.92 -10.38 5.68
C THR A 104 -13.17 -9.27 4.66
N ASP A 105 -13.53 -8.08 5.13
CA ASP A 105 -13.75 -6.92 4.25
C ASP A 105 -12.45 -6.42 3.66
N PHE A 106 -11.38 -6.40 4.45
CA PHE A 106 -10.04 -6.07 3.97
C PHE A 106 -9.58 -7.02 2.87
N GLU A 107 -9.69 -8.34 3.08
CA GLU A 107 -9.35 -9.35 2.06
C GLU A 107 -10.20 -9.21 0.80
N SER A 108 -11.48 -8.88 0.94
CA SER A 108 -12.38 -8.65 -0.19
C SER A 108 -11.93 -7.46 -1.03
N LEU A 109 -11.55 -6.35 -0.38
CA LEU A 109 -10.98 -5.20 -1.07
C LEU A 109 -9.62 -5.52 -1.71
N MET A 110 -8.76 -6.27 -1.03
CA MET A 110 -7.48 -6.72 -1.59
C MET A 110 -7.68 -7.49 -2.90
N ARG A 111 -8.60 -8.44 -2.93
CA ARG A 111 -8.91 -9.21 -4.14
C ARG A 111 -9.48 -8.37 -5.29
N ILE A 112 -10.18 -7.29 -4.97
CA ILE A 112 -10.72 -6.36 -5.97
C ILE A 112 -9.60 -5.50 -6.58
N PHE A 113 -8.78 -4.89 -5.73
CA PHE A 113 -7.73 -3.97 -6.18
C PHE A 113 -6.51 -4.70 -6.74
N PHE A 114 -6.19 -5.87 -6.19
CA PHE A 114 -5.03 -6.70 -6.52
C PHE A 114 -5.49 -8.15 -6.77
N PRO A 115 -6.10 -8.45 -7.93
CA PRO A 115 -6.68 -9.77 -8.20
C PRO A 115 -5.69 -10.92 -8.13
N HIS A 116 -4.43 -10.67 -8.49
CA HIS A 116 -3.35 -11.65 -8.46
C HIS A 116 -2.17 -11.11 -7.67
N VAL A 117 -1.99 -11.63 -6.46
CA VAL A 117 -0.85 -11.30 -5.57
C VAL A 117 -0.16 -12.59 -5.17
N TYR A 118 1.16 -12.61 -5.32
CA TYR A 118 2.03 -13.67 -4.80
C TYR A 118 3.00 -13.07 -3.79
N ASP A 119 3.02 -13.62 -2.58
CA ASP A 119 4.00 -13.25 -1.56
C ASP A 119 5.06 -14.34 -1.47
N VAL A 120 6.26 -14.01 -1.95
CA VAL A 120 7.39 -14.96 -2.00
C VAL A 120 7.74 -15.45 -0.59
N LYS A 121 7.67 -14.59 0.44
CA LYS A 121 7.95 -15.01 1.82
C LYS A 121 6.96 -16.07 2.29
N ALA A 122 5.67 -15.94 1.95
CA ALA A 122 4.66 -16.95 2.27
C ALA A 122 4.90 -18.25 1.50
N MET A 123 5.31 -18.18 0.23
CA MET A 123 5.58 -19.35 -0.61
C MET A 123 6.77 -20.16 -0.13
N ILE A 124 7.80 -19.52 0.45
CA ILE A 124 9.02 -20.20 0.91
C ILE A 124 8.99 -20.56 2.40
N MET A 125 7.89 -20.29 3.11
CA MET A 125 7.79 -20.56 4.56
C MET A 125 8.10 -22.00 4.94
N ASP A 126 7.75 -22.96 4.09
CA ASP A 126 7.99 -24.39 4.31
C ASP A 126 9.35 -24.86 3.79
N CYS A 127 10.12 -23.99 3.13
CA CYS A 127 11.45 -24.29 2.65
C CYS A 127 12.49 -24.06 3.76
N LYS A 128 13.06 -25.13 4.29
CA LYS A 128 13.96 -25.09 5.47
C LYS A 128 15.17 -24.16 5.29
N ASP A 129 15.65 -24.01 4.06
CA ASP A 129 16.90 -23.29 3.77
C ASP A 129 16.66 -21.86 3.22
N LEU A 130 15.41 -21.49 2.91
CA LEU A 130 15.08 -20.21 2.28
C LEU A 130 14.33 -19.22 3.19
N ASN A 131 14.10 -19.59 4.45
CA ASN A 131 13.27 -18.78 5.34
C ASN A 131 14.05 -17.62 5.99
N ASP A 132 14.55 -16.69 5.20
CA ASP A 132 15.39 -15.57 5.65
C ASP A 132 14.98 -14.23 5.00
N SER A 133 15.85 -13.23 5.05
CA SER A 133 15.67 -11.94 4.40
C SER A 133 15.70 -12.05 2.88
N LEU A 134 15.07 -11.11 2.19
CA LEU A 134 15.01 -11.07 0.72
C LEU A 134 16.40 -11.18 0.07
N ASN A 135 17.39 -10.44 0.60
CA ASN A 135 18.76 -10.47 0.08
C ASN A 135 19.39 -11.86 0.17
N ARG A 136 19.15 -12.57 1.27
CA ARG A 136 19.71 -13.89 1.48
C ARG A 136 19.03 -14.94 0.60
N VAL A 137 17.71 -14.86 0.46
CA VAL A 137 16.95 -15.70 -0.48
C VAL A 137 17.44 -15.48 -1.92
N ALA A 138 17.63 -14.24 -2.34
CA ALA A 138 18.12 -13.92 -3.68
C ALA A 138 19.54 -14.42 -3.95
N GLN A 139 20.40 -14.50 -2.93
CA GLN A 139 21.74 -15.06 -3.05
C GLN A 139 21.75 -16.60 -3.12
N GLN A 140 20.79 -17.26 -2.49
CA GLN A 140 20.69 -18.72 -2.46
C GLN A 140 20.03 -19.30 -3.72
N THR A 141 19.34 -18.48 -4.51
CA THR A 141 18.64 -18.92 -5.74
C THR A 141 19.41 -18.58 -7.03
N GLN A 142 20.60 -18.02 -6.92
CA GLN A 142 21.54 -17.84 -8.05
C GLN A 142 22.40 -19.08 -8.26
#